data_2ea50c7b37a4240b81fccbbd12e93e8b
#
_entry.id   2ea50c7b37a4240b81fccbbd12e93e8b
#
_cell.length_a   1.000
_cell.length_b   1.000
_cell.length_c   1.000
_cell.angle_alpha   90.00
_cell.angle_beta   90.00
_cell.angle_gamma   90.00
#
_symmetry.space_group_name_H-M   'P 1'
#
loop_
_entity.id
_entity.type
_entity.pdbx_description
1 polymer ?
#
loop_
_entity_poly.entity_id
_entity_poly.type
_entity_poly.pdbx_seq_one_letter_code
_entity_poly.pdbx_strand_id
1 'polypeptide(L)'
;MRECIQIHVGQAGVQTGNGCWELYCLEHGIQPDGQMPSDKTVGGGDDSFNTFFSETGAGKHVPRTVFIDLEPGVIDEVRTGTYRQLYHPEQLISGKEDAANNYARGHYTIGKEIVDLVLDRIRKLADNCTGLQGFMIFHATGGGTGSGFGSLLLERLSVDYGRKSKLSFTVTPAPQV
;
A
#
# COMPACT_ATOMS: atom_id res chain seq x y z
N MET A 1 -0.26 -16.20 12.95
CA MET A 1 -0.95 -15.07 12.31
C MET A 1 -0.95 -15.27 10.80
N ARG A 2 -1.89 -14.67 10.08
CA ARG A 2 -2.03 -14.77 8.61
C ARG A 2 -2.16 -13.35 8.07
N GLU A 3 -1.05 -12.75 7.72
CA GLU A 3 -1.00 -11.33 7.35
C GLU A 3 -1.16 -11.17 5.84
N CYS A 4 -1.68 -10.00 5.44
CA CYS A 4 -1.81 -9.57 4.06
C CYS A 4 -1.25 -8.14 3.93
N ILE A 5 -0.40 -7.93 2.94
CA ILE A 5 0.15 -6.60 2.65
C ILE A 5 -0.60 -6.01 1.46
N GLN A 6 -1.09 -4.77 1.62
CA GLN A 6 -1.75 -4.04 0.55
C GLN A 6 -0.82 -3.02 -0.08
N ILE A 7 -0.84 -2.94 -1.39
CA ILE A 7 0.00 -2.06 -2.19
C ILE A 7 -0.92 -1.21 -3.09
N HIS A 8 -0.84 0.09 -2.96
CA HIS A 8 -1.68 1.04 -3.69
C HIS A 8 -0.80 1.88 -4.61
N VAL A 9 -1.02 1.76 -5.93
CA VAL A 9 -0.14 2.34 -6.96
C VAL A 9 -0.90 3.34 -7.83
N GLY A 10 -0.34 4.54 -7.94
CA GLY A 10 -0.91 5.63 -8.74
C GLY A 10 -2.15 6.24 -8.10
N GLN A 11 -2.71 7.25 -8.75
CA GLN A 11 -3.85 8.00 -8.21
C GLN A 11 -5.04 7.09 -7.88
N ALA A 12 -5.47 6.26 -8.81
CA ALA A 12 -6.61 5.36 -8.60
C ALA A 12 -6.37 4.39 -7.43
N GLY A 13 -5.17 3.79 -7.35
CA GLY A 13 -4.81 2.89 -6.27
C GLY A 13 -4.76 3.58 -4.91
N VAL A 14 -4.16 4.76 -4.83
CA VAL A 14 -4.02 5.52 -3.58
C VAL A 14 -5.37 6.01 -3.08
N GLN A 15 -6.20 6.59 -3.95
CA GLN A 15 -7.53 7.08 -3.56
C GLN A 15 -8.47 5.93 -3.15
N THR A 16 -8.41 4.79 -3.83
CA THR A 16 -9.12 3.58 -3.41
C THR A 16 -8.60 3.10 -2.05
N GLY A 17 -7.30 3.15 -1.85
CA GLY A 17 -6.66 2.80 -0.58
C GLY A 17 -7.13 3.65 0.58
N ASN A 18 -7.30 4.95 0.39
CA ASN A 18 -7.86 5.84 1.42
C ASN A 18 -9.24 5.35 1.88
N GLY A 19 -10.12 4.99 0.94
CA GLY A 19 -11.44 4.45 1.26
C GLY A 19 -11.39 3.09 1.95
N CYS A 20 -10.53 2.19 1.48
CA CYS A 20 -10.36 0.86 2.08
C CYS A 20 -9.89 0.96 3.54
N TRP A 21 -8.86 1.75 3.81
CA TRP A 21 -8.30 1.86 5.17
C TRP A 21 -9.20 2.63 6.11
N GLU A 22 -9.95 3.61 5.63
CA GLU A 22 -11.03 4.23 6.41
C GLU A 22 -12.09 3.20 6.82
N LEU A 23 -12.56 2.38 5.88
CA LEU A 23 -13.53 1.32 6.16
C LEU A 23 -12.99 0.30 7.17
N TYR A 24 -11.74 -0.15 7.02
CA TYR A 24 -11.14 -1.10 7.95
C TYR A 24 -10.98 -0.52 9.36
N CYS A 25 -10.61 0.74 9.46
CA CYS A 25 -10.54 1.43 10.74
C CYS A 25 -11.92 1.52 11.41
N LEU A 26 -12.96 1.85 10.65
CA LEU A 26 -14.34 1.92 11.16
C LEU A 26 -14.84 0.54 11.62
N GLU A 27 -14.59 -0.51 10.85
CA GLU A 27 -15.04 -1.87 11.19
C GLU A 27 -14.35 -2.45 12.43
N HIS A 28 -13.06 -2.15 12.60
CA HIS A 28 -12.29 -2.66 13.75
C HIS A 28 -12.29 -1.71 14.95
N GLY A 29 -12.89 -0.53 14.83
CA GLY A 29 -12.90 0.45 15.92
C GLY A 29 -11.54 1.09 16.16
N ILE A 30 -10.75 1.27 15.10
CA ILE A 30 -9.44 1.93 15.14
C ILE A 30 -9.64 3.42 14.83
N GLN A 31 -9.12 4.28 15.71
CA GLN A 31 -9.19 5.73 15.55
C GLN A 31 -8.21 6.21 14.47
N PRO A 32 -8.40 7.42 13.91
CA PRO A 32 -7.46 8.00 12.92
C PRO A 32 -6.01 8.12 13.39
N ASP A 33 -5.77 8.14 14.70
CA ASP A 33 -4.43 8.14 15.29
C ASP A 33 -3.82 6.74 15.47
N GLY A 34 -4.57 5.68 15.12
CA GLY A 34 -4.15 4.29 15.24
C GLY A 34 -4.48 3.65 16.59
N GLN A 35 -5.08 4.37 17.53
CA GLN A 35 -5.46 3.80 18.80
C GLN A 35 -6.75 2.97 18.67
N MET A 36 -6.81 1.86 19.38
CA MET A 36 -7.98 0.96 19.45
C MET A 36 -8.42 0.82 20.89
N PRO A 37 -9.40 1.63 21.35
CA PRO A 37 -9.82 1.64 22.77
C PRO A 37 -10.32 0.29 23.29
N SER A 38 -10.87 -0.54 22.42
CA SER A 38 -11.38 -1.89 22.77
C SER A 38 -10.27 -2.94 22.86
N ASP A 39 -9.08 -2.66 22.36
CA ASP A 39 -7.95 -3.59 22.43
C ASP A 39 -7.28 -3.49 23.80
N LYS A 40 -7.44 -4.54 24.60
CA LYS A 40 -6.83 -4.65 25.92
C LYS A 40 -5.55 -5.50 25.94
N THR A 41 -5.18 -6.06 24.79
CA THR A 41 -3.99 -6.90 24.66
C THR A 41 -2.83 -6.07 24.12
N VAL A 42 -1.78 -5.92 24.91
CA VAL A 42 -0.55 -5.25 24.48
C VAL A 42 0.34 -6.30 23.81
N GLY A 43 0.57 -6.13 22.52
CA GLY A 43 1.63 -6.83 21.80
C GLY A 43 1.44 -8.32 21.56
N GLY A 44 0.63 -8.73 20.59
CA GLY A 44 0.72 -10.05 20.00
C GLY A 44 -0.44 -11.01 20.22
N GLY A 45 -1.67 -10.53 20.09
CA GLY A 45 -2.83 -11.42 19.90
C GLY A 45 -2.93 -11.89 18.44
N ASP A 46 -3.58 -13.03 18.21
CA ASP A 46 -3.92 -13.55 16.89
C ASP A 46 -5.36 -13.14 16.53
N ASP A 47 -5.66 -11.85 16.66
CA ASP A 47 -6.97 -11.29 16.36
C ASP A 47 -7.13 -10.99 14.87
N SER A 48 -8.39 -10.89 14.40
CA SER A 48 -8.70 -10.68 12.99
C SER A 48 -8.10 -9.40 12.41
N PHE A 49 -7.97 -8.33 13.20
CA PHE A 49 -7.34 -7.08 12.75
C PHE A 49 -5.83 -7.23 12.46
N ASN A 50 -5.14 -8.20 13.06
CA ASN A 50 -3.72 -8.45 12.82
C ASN A 50 -3.41 -8.85 11.37
N THR A 51 -4.39 -9.28 10.60
CA THR A 51 -4.25 -9.52 9.16
C THR A 51 -3.84 -8.27 8.41
N PHE A 52 -4.41 -7.12 8.77
CA PHE A 52 -4.19 -5.84 8.08
C PHE A 52 -3.40 -4.81 8.90
N PHE A 53 -3.37 -4.95 10.21
CA PHE A 53 -2.70 -4.00 11.10
C PHE A 53 -1.60 -4.66 11.89
N SER A 54 -0.46 -4.00 11.99
CA SER A 54 0.58 -4.33 12.96
C SER A 54 0.42 -3.44 14.19
N GLU A 55 0.84 -3.94 15.34
CA GLU A 55 0.74 -3.22 16.60
C GLU A 55 2.12 -2.78 17.06
N THR A 56 2.27 -1.50 17.42
CA THR A 56 3.50 -0.99 18.00
C THR A 56 3.51 -1.19 19.52
N GLY A 57 4.68 -1.10 20.14
CA GLY A 57 4.81 -1.20 21.59
C GLY A 57 4.02 -0.16 22.39
N ALA A 58 3.62 0.94 21.75
CA ALA A 58 2.77 1.98 22.33
C ALA A 58 1.26 1.73 22.15
N GLY A 59 0.87 0.60 21.57
CA GLY A 59 -0.52 0.26 21.31
C GLY A 59 -1.12 0.92 20.05
N LYS A 60 -0.31 1.51 19.22
CA LYS A 60 -0.74 2.07 17.95
C LYS A 60 -0.87 0.96 16.89
N HIS A 61 -1.98 0.95 16.17
CA HIS A 61 -2.23 0.03 15.07
C HIS A 61 -1.82 0.70 13.76
N VAL A 62 -0.87 0.09 13.05
CA VAL A 62 -0.32 0.62 11.79
C VAL A 62 -0.72 -0.30 10.65
N PRO A 63 -1.32 0.23 9.58
CA PRO A 63 -1.68 -0.56 8.39
C PRO A 63 -0.48 -1.27 7.76
N ARG A 64 -0.70 -2.52 7.33
CA ARG A 64 0.29 -3.26 6.54
C ARG A 64 0.16 -2.88 5.08
N THR A 65 0.59 -1.68 4.73
CA THR A 65 0.38 -1.11 3.41
C THR A 65 1.52 -0.19 2.98
N VAL A 66 1.64 0.00 1.68
CA VAL A 66 2.43 1.07 1.07
C VAL A 66 1.59 1.79 0.04
N PHE A 67 1.73 3.11 0.00
CA PHE A 67 1.13 3.99 -1.00
C PHE A 67 2.24 4.54 -1.88
N ILE A 68 2.09 4.40 -3.19
CA ILE A 68 3.14 4.76 -4.14
C ILE A 68 2.53 5.57 -5.28
N ASP A 69 3.13 6.72 -5.55
CA ASP A 69 2.89 7.44 -6.80
C ASP A 69 4.21 8.07 -7.30
N LEU A 70 4.32 8.26 -8.59
CA LEU A 70 5.50 8.88 -9.19
C LEU A 70 5.48 10.41 -9.07
N GLU A 71 4.31 10.99 -8.82
CA GLU A 71 4.16 12.41 -8.49
C GLU A 71 3.81 12.61 -7.00
N PRO A 72 4.09 13.80 -6.42
CA PRO A 72 3.85 14.00 -4.99
C PRO A 72 2.39 14.30 -4.64
N GLY A 73 1.57 14.82 -5.55
CA GLY A 73 0.27 15.43 -5.26
C GLY A 73 -0.69 14.53 -4.48
N VAL A 74 -0.91 13.31 -4.98
CA VAL A 74 -1.87 12.37 -4.37
C VAL A 74 -1.37 11.83 -3.03
N ILE A 75 -0.07 11.56 -2.92
CA ILE A 75 0.53 11.10 -1.65
C ILE A 75 0.54 12.22 -0.61
N ASP A 76 0.74 13.48 -1.00
CA ASP A 76 0.69 14.62 -0.08
C ASP A 76 -0.70 14.81 0.53
N GLU A 77 -1.76 14.51 -0.21
CA GLU A 77 -3.12 14.49 0.35
C GLU A 77 -3.28 13.45 1.47
N VAL A 78 -2.64 12.30 1.35
CA VAL A 78 -2.62 11.29 2.42
C VAL A 78 -1.81 11.79 3.62
N ARG A 79 -0.65 12.41 3.38
CA ARG A 79 0.23 12.96 4.43
C ARG A 79 -0.43 14.06 5.25
N THR A 80 -1.37 14.79 4.68
CA THR A 80 -2.07 15.91 5.32
C THR A 80 -3.53 15.60 5.69
N GLY A 81 -4.02 14.43 5.31
CA GLY A 81 -5.41 14.03 5.51
C GLY A 81 -5.77 13.66 6.95
N THR A 82 -7.03 13.26 7.13
CA THR A 82 -7.57 12.86 8.44
C THR A 82 -6.81 11.70 9.07
N TYR A 83 -6.36 10.75 8.26
CA TYR A 83 -5.63 9.55 8.69
C TYR A 83 -4.11 9.69 8.61
N ARG A 84 -3.57 10.92 8.55
CA ARG A 84 -2.13 11.17 8.43
C ARG A 84 -1.30 10.53 9.55
N GLN A 85 -1.86 10.41 10.74
CA GLN A 85 -1.20 9.81 11.91
C GLN A 85 -1.25 8.28 11.91
N LEU A 86 -2.13 7.69 11.10
CA LEU A 86 -2.29 6.24 11.03
C LEU A 86 -1.09 5.57 10.38
N TYR A 87 -0.57 6.17 9.34
CA TYR A 87 0.52 5.62 8.54
C TYR A 87 1.89 6.03 9.07
N HIS A 88 2.85 5.13 8.97
CA HIS A 88 4.24 5.48 9.15
C HIS A 88 4.73 6.28 7.93
N PRO A 89 5.53 7.35 8.09
CA PRO A 89 6.00 8.16 6.95
C PRO A 89 6.70 7.34 5.84
N GLU A 90 7.36 6.26 6.19
CA GLU A 90 8.02 5.37 5.24
C GLU A 90 7.07 4.57 4.36
N GLN A 91 5.80 4.48 4.71
CA GLN A 91 4.76 3.80 3.91
C GLN A 91 4.24 4.68 2.78
N LEU A 92 4.49 5.97 2.82
CA LEU A 92 4.01 6.95 1.85
C LEU A 92 5.18 7.35 0.95
N ILE A 93 5.20 6.79 -0.26
CA ILE A 93 6.32 6.91 -1.19
C ILE A 93 5.87 7.72 -2.39
N SER A 94 6.51 8.87 -2.62
CA SER A 94 6.26 9.72 -3.78
C SER A 94 7.53 9.96 -4.58
N GLY A 95 7.38 9.97 -5.90
CA GLY A 95 8.42 10.43 -6.81
C GLY A 95 8.41 11.95 -6.96
N LYS A 96 9.24 12.46 -7.83
CA LYS A 96 9.34 13.89 -8.14
C LYS A 96 8.67 14.26 -9.46
N GLU A 97 8.59 13.31 -10.37
CA GLU A 97 8.13 13.51 -11.74
C GLU A 97 7.22 12.34 -12.14
N ASP A 98 6.06 12.66 -12.69
CA ASP A 98 5.09 11.66 -13.11
C ASP A 98 5.51 10.89 -14.37
N ALA A 99 4.75 9.86 -14.70
CA ALA A 99 4.95 9.09 -15.91
C ALA A 99 4.32 9.72 -17.18
N ALA A 100 3.73 10.93 -17.09
CA ALA A 100 3.12 11.65 -18.19
C ALA A 100 2.17 10.78 -19.03
N ASN A 101 1.34 9.99 -18.40
CA ASN A 101 0.41 9.05 -19.04
C ASN A 101 1.09 8.07 -20.01
N ASN A 102 2.34 7.71 -19.75
CA ASN A 102 3.17 6.88 -20.61
C ASN A 102 3.66 5.64 -19.87
N TYR A 103 3.23 4.47 -20.35
CA TYR A 103 3.64 3.18 -19.78
C TYR A 103 5.17 3.02 -19.71
N ALA A 104 5.88 3.37 -20.80
CA ALA A 104 7.33 3.20 -20.85
C ALA A 104 8.06 4.07 -19.83
N ARG A 105 7.57 5.26 -19.56
CA ARG A 105 8.12 6.11 -18.48
C ARG A 105 7.88 5.49 -17.10
N GLY A 106 6.69 5.00 -16.85
CA GLY A 106 6.34 4.35 -15.58
C GLY A 106 7.12 3.07 -15.33
N HIS A 107 7.38 2.30 -16.36
CA HIS A 107 8.06 1.00 -16.27
C HIS A 107 9.59 1.09 -16.34
N TYR A 108 10.13 1.79 -17.35
CA TYR A 108 11.57 1.71 -17.68
C TYR A 108 12.39 2.89 -17.18
N THR A 109 11.85 4.09 -17.18
CA THR A 109 12.63 5.28 -16.84
C THR A 109 12.35 5.74 -15.41
N ILE A 110 11.24 6.41 -15.19
CA ILE A 110 10.91 6.96 -13.86
C ILE A 110 10.69 5.84 -12.83
N GLY A 111 10.01 4.77 -13.21
CA GLY A 111 9.74 3.65 -12.31
C GLY A 111 10.99 2.94 -11.79
N LYS A 112 12.01 2.80 -12.62
CA LYS A 112 13.28 2.18 -12.20
C LYS A 112 14.00 2.93 -11.09
N GLU A 113 13.82 4.22 -11.01
CA GLU A 113 14.47 5.05 -9.98
C GLU A 113 13.89 4.81 -8.58
N ILE A 114 12.63 4.37 -8.49
CA ILE A 114 11.92 4.24 -7.22
C ILE A 114 11.61 2.79 -6.83
N VAL A 115 11.68 1.85 -7.75
CA VAL A 115 11.23 0.46 -7.51
C VAL A 115 12.03 -0.22 -6.38
N ASP A 116 13.32 -0.01 -6.30
CA ASP A 116 14.14 -0.64 -5.27
C ASP A 116 13.81 -0.11 -3.88
N LEU A 117 13.52 1.18 -3.76
CA LEU A 117 13.04 1.78 -2.52
C LEU A 117 11.69 1.17 -2.11
N VAL A 118 10.76 1.05 -3.05
CA VAL A 118 9.44 0.44 -2.80
C VAL A 118 9.58 -1.00 -2.34
N LEU A 119 10.40 -1.80 -3.00
CA LEU A 119 10.66 -3.19 -2.62
C LEU A 119 11.30 -3.32 -1.24
N ASP A 120 12.19 -2.40 -0.88
CA ASP A 120 12.78 -2.35 0.46
C ASP A 120 11.71 -2.09 1.53
N ARG A 121 10.78 -1.17 1.28
CA ARG A 121 9.66 -0.90 2.20
C ARG A 121 8.72 -2.09 2.33
N ILE A 122 8.42 -2.75 1.22
CA ILE A 122 7.61 -3.98 1.23
C ILE A 122 8.31 -5.08 2.02
N ARG A 123 9.62 -5.23 1.87
CA ARG A 123 10.41 -6.20 2.62
C ARG A 123 10.37 -5.94 4.13
N LYS A 124 10.47 -4.70 4.54
CA LYS A 124 10.32 -4.32 5.96
C LYS A 124 8.96 -4.71 6.53
N LEU A 125 7.89 -4.53 5.75
CA LEU A 125 6.55 -4.99 6.14
C LEU A 125 6.49 -6.52 6.21
N ALA A 126 7.07 -7.21 5.23
CA ALA A 126 7.08 -8.68 5.20
C ALA A 126 7.88 -9.28 6.37
N ASP A 127 8.99 -8.66 6.75
CA ASP A 127 9.82 -9.10 7.88
C ASP A 127 9.08 -9.00 9.23
N ASN A 128 8.11 -8.10 9.35
CA ASN A 128 7.23 -7.97 10.52
C ASN A 128 6.04 -8.94 10.50
N CYS A 129 5.90 -9.75 9.46
CA CYS A 129 4.87 -10.76 9.36
C CYS A 129 5.41 -12.11 9.85
N THR A 130 4.58 -12.88 10.57
CA THR A 130 4.92 -14.23 11.01
C THR A 130 4.47 -15.29 10.01
N GLY A 131 3.39 -15.03 9.26
CA GLY A 131 2.82 -15.94 8.28
C GLY A 131 2.16 -15.19 7.13
N LEU A 132 2.97 -14.42 6.38
CA LEU A 132 2.47 -13.65 5.24
C LEU A 132 1.75 -14.55 4.23
N GLN A 133 0.47 -14.28 3.96
CA GLN A 133 -0.33 -15.01 2.98
C GLN A 133 -0.09 -14.52 1.56
N GLY A 134 0.09 -13.22 1.37
CA GLY A 134 0.27 -12.64 0.06
C GLY A 134 0.05 -11.15 0.02
N PHE A 135 -0.15 -10.66 -1.19
CA PHE A 135 -0.27 -9.24 -1.49
C PHE A 135 -1.59 -8.92 -2.17
N MET A 136 -2.15 -7.77 -1.87
CA MET A 136 -3.26 -7.18 -2.61
C MET A 136 -2.75 -5.90 -3.27
N ILE A 137 -2.89 -5.82 -4.59
CA ILE A 137 -2.38 -4.70 -5.38
C ILE A 137 -3.56 -3.93 -6.00
N PHE A 138 -3.62 -2.64 -5.74
CA PHE A 138 -4.67 -1.75 -6.23
C PHE A 138 -4.05 -0.75 -7.20
N HIS A 139 -4.46 -0.79 -8.46
CA HIS A 139 -3.95 0.11 -9.51
C HIS A 139 -4.92 0.24 -10.68
N ALA A 140 -4.74 1.24 -11.50
CA ALA A 140 -5.42 1.32 -12.78
C ALA A 140 -4.55 0.74 -13.91
N THR A 141 -5.18 0.28 -14.99
CA THR A 141 -4.48 -0.06 -16.24
C THR A 141 -4.37 1.13 -17.17
N GLY A 142 -5.14 2.17 -16.95
CA GLY A 142 -4.97 3.47 -17.60
C GLY A 142 -3.90 4.30 -16.90
N GLY A 143 -3.26 5.22 -17.60
CA GLY A 143 -2.19 6.04 -17.05
C GLY A 143 -0.83 5.35 -17.00
N GLY A 144 0.23 6.13 -16.84
CA GLY A 144 1.60 5.62 -16.87
C GLY A 144 2.04 4.94 -15.58
N THR A 145 1.64 5.47 -14.41
CA THR A 145 2.06 4.93 -13.11
C THR A 145 1.36 3.60 -12.82
N GLY A 146 0.05 3.56 -12.86
CA GLY A 146 -0.70 2.35 -12.53
C GLY A 146 -0.40 1.19 -13.47
N SER A 147 -0.27 1.46 -14.77
CA SER A 147 0.06 0.45 -15.78
C SER A 147 1.55 0.13 -15.79
N GLY A 148 2.40 1.12 -16.01
CA GLY A 148 3.84 0.95 -16.20
C GLY A 148 4.57 0.56 -14.91
N PHE A 149 4.44 1.36 -13.87
CA PHE A 149 5.06 1.04 -12.58
C PHE A 149 4.38 -0.14 -11.91
N GLY A 150 3.05 -0.25 -12.01
CA GLY A 150 2.31 -1.40 -11.47
C GLY A 150 2.80 -2.73 -12.04
N SER A 151 3.02 -2.82 -13.35
CA SER A 151 3.55 -4.03 -13.98
C SER A 151 5.01 -4.32 -13.58
N LEU A 152 5.87 -3.31 -13.50
CA LEU A 152 7.25 -3.46 -13.02
C LEU A 152 7.28 -4.01 -11.59
N LEU A 153 6.45 -3.48 -10.72
CA LEU A 153 6.37 -3.93 -9.34
C LEU A 153 5.88 -5.38 -9.24
N LEU A 154 4.86 -5.74 -10.02
CA LEU A 154 4.35 -7.13 -10.07
C LEU A 154 5.41 -8.11 -10.57
N GLU A 155 6.18 -7.75 -11.58
CA GLU A 155 7.31 -8.57 -12.06
C GLU A 155 8.34 -8.79 -10.94
N ARG A 156 8.74 -7.73 -10.26
CA ARG A 156 9.73 -7.80 -9.18
C ARG A 156 9.20 -8.59 -7.97
N LEU A 157 7.95 -8.41 -7.60
CA LEU A 157 7.31 -9.21 -6.55
C LEU A 157 7.21 -10.68 -6.91
N SER A 158 7.02 -11.01 -8.18
CA SER A 158 6.98 -12.40 -8.64
C SER A 158 8.35 -13.07 -8.57
N VAL A 159 9.42 -12.31 -8.66
CA VAL A 159 10.79 -12.81 -8.44
C VAL A 159 11.07 -13.00 -6.95
N ASP A 160 10.81 -11.98 -6.13
CA ASP A 160 11.15 -11.99 -4.70
C ASP A 160 10.20 -12.86 -3.86
N TYR A 161 8.91 -12.93 -4.25
CA TYR A 161 7.84 -13.62 -3.52
C TYR A 161 7.01 -14.53 -4.45
N GLY A 162 7.68 -15.30 -5.31
CA GLY A 162 7.04 -16.07 -6.39
C GLY A 162 5.98 -17.06 -5.92
N ARG A 163 6.10 -17.60 -4.71
CA ARG A 163 5.15 -18.54 -4.12
C ARG A 163 4.02 -17.90 -3.33
N LYS A 164 4.07 -16.59 -3.12
CA LYS A 164 3.01 -15.86 -2.42
C LYS A 164 1.89 -15.48 -3.36
N SER A 165 0.67 -15.55 -2.88
CA SER A 165 -0.51 -15.13 -3.64
C SER A 165 -0.45 -13.62 -3.91
N LYS A 166 -0.82 -13.23 -5.12
CA LYS A 166 -0.97 -11.83 -5.53
C LYS A 166 -2.36 -11.65 -6.10
N LEU A 167 -3.15 -10.80 -5.45
CA LEU A 167 -4.50 -10.47 -5.86
C LEU A 167 -4.53 -9.00 -6.32
N SER A 168 -4.91 -8.78 -7.57
CA SER A 168 -4.99 -7.43 -8.15
C SER A 168 -6.42 -6.94 -8.24
N PHE A 169 -6.64 -5.73 -7.74
CA PHE A 169 -7.86 -4.95 -7.93
C PHE A 169 -7.54 -3.87 -8.96
N THR A 170 -8.07 -4.04 -10.15
CA THR A 170 -7.66 -3.25 -11.30
C THR A 170 -8.80 -2.39 -11.81
N VAL A 171 -8.57 -1.08 -11.89
CA VAL A 171 -9.50 -0.15 -12.53
C VAL A 171 -9.18 -0.09 -14.02
N THR A 172 -10.13 -0.47 -14.85
CA THR A 172 -9.98 -0.42 -16.30
C THR A 172 -10.58 0.87 -16.87
N PRO A 173 -9.98 1.43 -17.92
CA PRO A 173 -10.58 2.57 -18.62
C PRO A 173 -11.96 2.22 -19.19
N ALA A 174 -12.80 3.24 -19.38
CA ALA A 174 -14.08 3.06 -20.04
C ALA A 174 -13.86 2.63 -21.52
N PRO A 175 -14.76 1.79 -22.08
CA PRO A 175 -14.59 1.31 -23.46
C PRO A 175 -14.59 2.40 -24.53
N GLN A 176 -15.08 3.60 -24.19
CA GLN A 176 -15.20 4.74 -25.11
C GLN A 176 -14.07 5.76 -24.99
N VAL A 177 -13.06 5.50 -24.18
CA VAL A 177 -11.94 6.43 -23.93
C VAL A 177 -10.65 5.84 -24.47
#